data_a60776eeae17947c8da80a35f14ebeae
#
_entry.id   a60776eeae17947c8da80a35f14ebeae
#
_cell.length_a   1.000
_cell.length_b   1.000
_cell.length_c   1.000
_cell.angle_alpha   90.00
_cell.angle_beta   90.00
_cell.angle_gamma   90.00
#
_symmetry.space_group_name_H-M   'P 1'
#
loop_
_entity.id
_entity.type
_entity.pdbx_description
1 polymer ?
#
loop_
_entity_poly.entity_id
_entity_poly.type
_entity_poly.pdbx_seq_one_letter_code
_entity_poly.pdbx_strand_id
1 'polypeptide(L)'
;MQAAWYEKNGEAREVLFVGELPTPEAGPGEVRVNIHSSGVNPSDVKSRRNRPIHDPRIVPHSDAGGVIDQVGPGVSKDRLGERVWLWNTQYQRPFGTAAQYVALPSAQAVALPE
;
A
#
# COMPACT_ATOMS: atom_id res chain seq x y z
N MET A 1 6.17 11.26 0.02
CA MET A 1 4.76 11.05 -0.35
C MET A 1 3.82 11.36 0.80
N GLN A 2 2.60 11.73 0.50
CA GLN A 2 1.55 11.82 1.52
C GLN A 2 1.05 10.43 1.88
N ALA A 3 0.86 10.19 3.16
CA ALA A 3 0.37 8.92 3.67
C ALA A 3 -0.39 9.10 4.98
N ALA A 4 -1.20 8.11 5.33
CA ALA A 4 -1.80 7.99 6.65
C ALA A 4 -1.16 6.78 7.33
N TRP A 5 -0.87 6.88 8.64
CA TRP A 5 -0.28 5.76 9.38
C TRP A 5 -0.63 5.83 10.86
N TYR A 6 -0.40 4.71 11.55
CA TYR A 6 -0.50 4.67 13.00
C TYR A 6 0.71 3.92 13.59
N GLU A 7 1.05 4.26 14.83
CA GLU A 7 2.21 3.71 15.52
C GLU A 7 1.80 2.90 16.74
N LYS A 8 0.54 3.01 17.16
CA LYS A 8 -0.04 2.23 18.26
C LYS A 8 -1.52 1.95 17.97
N ASN A 9 -2.05 0.94 18.64
CA ASN A 9 -3.46 0.59 18.52
C ASN A 9 -4.35 1.67 19.17
N GLY A 10 -5.56 1.83 18.67
CA GLY A 10 -6.54 2.74 19.24
C GLY A 10 -7.56 3.24 18.22
N GLU A 11 -8.30 4.26 18.63
CA GLU A 11 -9.29 4.91 17.78
C GLU A 11 -8.62 5.82 16.74
N ALA A 12 -9.22 5.92 15.56
CA ALA A 12 -8.63 6.65 14.45
C ALA A 12 -8.21 8.08 14.82
N ARG A 13 -9.10 8.82 15.50
CA ARG A 13 -8.83 10.21 15.86
C ARG A 13 -7.67 10.37 16.84
N GLU A 14 -7.31 9.30 17.55
CA GLU A 14 -6.26 9.32 18.53
C GLU A 14 -4.92 8.83 18.00
N VAL A 15 -4.92 7.92 17.02
CA VAL A 15 -3.72 7.23 16.60
C VAL A 15 -3.33 7.44 15.13
N LEU A 16 -4.24 7.87 14.26
CA LEU A 16 -3.91 8.10 12.86
C LEU A 16 -3.22 9.44 12.66
N PHE A 17 -2.09 9.39 11.98
CA PHE A 17 -1.37 10.56 11.49
C PHE A 17 -1.55 10.68 9.98
N VAL A 18 -1.55 11.91 9.47
CA VAL A 18 -1.49 12.17 8.03
C VAL A 18 -0.31 13.11 7.80
N GLY A 19 0.57 12.75 6.91
CA GLY A 19 1.76 13.56 6.64
C GLY A 19 2.68 12.93 5.62
N GLU A 20 3.95 13.33 5.67
CA GLU A 20 4.96 12.88 4.73
C GLU A 20 5.69 11.64 5.23
N LEU A 21 5.81 10.67 4.33
CA LEU A 21 6.70 9.51 4.49
C LEU A 21 7.58 9.40 3.24
N PRO A 22 8.73 8.71 3.34
CA PRO A 22 9.56 8.47 2.16
C PRO A 22 8.77 7.73 1.08
N THR A 23 8.94 8.14 -0.18
CA THR A 23 8.34 7.43 -1.31
C THR A 23 9.09 6.12 -1.51
N PRO A 24 8.40 4.97 -1.56
CA PRO A 24 9.07 3.69 -1.71
C PRO A 24 9.64 3.52 -3.11
N GLU A 25 10.68 2.67 -3.22
CA GLU A 25 11.24 2.24 -4.50
C GLU A 25 10.89 0.78 -4.73
N ALA A 26 10.59 0.42 -5.98
CA ALA A 26 10.32 -0.97 -6.32
C ALA A 26 11.60 -1.81 -6.21
N GLY A 27 11.59 -2.80 -5.34
CA GLY A 27 12.68 -3.77 -5.21
C GLY A 27 12.58 -4.89 -6.23
N PRO A 28 13.48 -5.90 -6.14
CA PRO A 28 13.43 -7.05 -7.06
C PRO A 28 12.07 -7.73 -7.05
N GLY A 29 11.53 -7.97 -8.23
CA GLY A 29 10.22 -8.62 -8.38
C GLY A 29 9.02 -7.75 -8.04
N GLU A 30 9.24 -6.47 -7.70
CA GLU A 30 8.20 -5.55 -7.28
C GLU A 30 7.84 -4.54 -8.34
N VAL A 31 6.64 -3.97 -8.21
CA VAL A 31 6.22 -2.77 -8.92
C VAL A 31 5.88 -1.69 -7.92
N ARG A 32 6.04 -0.43 -8.31
CA ARG A 32 5.50 0.69 -7.54
C ARG A 32 4.25 1.18 -8.23
N VAL A 33 3.20 1.40 -7.43
CA VAL A 33 1.91 1.85 -7.94
C VAL A 33 1.59 3.23 -7.39
N ASN A 34 1.23 4.13 -8.29
CA ASN A 34 0.65 5.42 -7.93
C ASN A 34 -0.82 5.18 -7.63
N ILE A 35 -1.20 5.31 -6.37
CA ILE A 35 -2.54 4.98 -5.87
C ILE A 35 -3.53 6.07 -6.27
N HIS A 36 -4.60 5.69 -6.95
CA HIS A 36 -5.71 6.59 -7.32
C HIS A 36 -6.89 6.44 -6.36
N SER A 37 -7.14 5.23 -5.88
CA SER A 37 -8.18 4.96 -4.89
C SER A 37 -7.73 3.85 -3.95
N SER A 38 -8.05 3.99 -2.67
CA SER A 38 -7.68 3.04 -1.63
C SER A 38 -8.95 2.55 -0.93
N GLY A 39 -9.07 1.23 -0.77
CA GLY A 39 -10.25 0.63 -0.15
C GLY A 39 -10.14 0.55 1.36
N VAL A 40 -11.20 0.90 2.06
CA VAL A 40 -11.31 0.75 3.51
C VAL A 40 -12.22 -0.44 3.81
N ASN A 41 -11.72 -1.40 4.58
CA ASN A 41 -12.45 -2.62 4.96
C ASN A 41 -12.64 -2.68 6.48
N PRO A 42 -13.65 -3.40 6.97
CA PRO A 42 -13.81 -3.60 8.42
C PRO A 42 -12.57 -4.18 9.10
N SER A 43 -11.81 -5.02 8.38
CA SER A 43 -10.56 -5.59 8.89
C SER A 43 -9.52 -4.52 9.19
N ASP A 44 -9.51 -3.41 8.44
CA ASP A 44 -8.58 -2.30 8.68
C ASP A 44 -8.85 -1.64 10.03
N VAL A 45 -10.13 -1.46 10.37
CA VAL A 45 -10.55 -0.90 11.65
C VAL A 45 -10.18 -1.84 12.80
N LYS A 46 -10.47 -3.12 12.64
CA LYS A 46 -10.16 -4.14 13.65
C LYS A 46 -8.65 -4.24 13.90
N SER A 47 -7.87 -4.23 12.82
CA SER A 47 -6.40 -4.28 12.91
C SER A 47 -5.84 -3.08 13.64
N ARG A 48 -6.31 -1.88 13.30
CA ARG A 48 -5.85 -0.66 13.98
C ARG A 48 -6.18 -0.71 15.48
N ARG A 49 -7.34 -1.23 15.85
CA ARG A 49 -7.76 -1.28 17.26
C ARG A 49 -7.03 -2.34 18.05
N ASN A 50 -6.80 -3.53 17.50
CA ASN A 50 -6.48 -4.71 18.30
C ASN A 50 -5.29 -5.54 17.82
N ARG A 51 -4.87 -5.44 16.57
CA ARG A 51 -3.80 -6.30 16.06
C ARG A 51 -2.44 -5.88 16.61
N PRO A 52 -1.66 -6.80 17.20
CA PRO A 52 -0.32 -6.47 17.69
C PRO A 52 0.55 -5.84 16.61
N ILE A 53 1.27 -4.78 16.96
CA ILE A 53 2.14 -4.04 16.05
C ILE A 53 3.58 -4.45 16.30
N HIS A 54 4.28 -4.88 15.25
CA HIS A 54 5.67 -5.30 15.32
C HIS A 54 6.61 -4.37 14.53
N ASP A 55 6.05 -3.36 13.87
CA ASP A 55 6.80 -2.40 13.05
C ASP A 55 6.65 -1.00 13.64
N PRO A 56 7.61 -0.08 13.38
CA PRO A 56 7.53 1.28 13.92
C PRO A 56 6.28 2.04 13.52
N ARG A 57 5.74 1.76 12.34
CA ARG A 57 4.50 2.38 11.85
C ARG A 57 3.80 1.48 10.85
N ILE A 58 2.48 1.61 10.79
CA ILE A 58 1.62 0.85 9.89
C ILE A 58 0.85 1.82 9.00
N VAL A 59 0.98 1.67 7.69
CA VAL A 59 0.10 2.33 6.72
C VAL A 59 -1.03 1.34 6.43
N PRO A 60 -2.28 1.67 6.78
CA PRO A 60 -3.38 0.72 6.63
C PRO A 60 -3.80 0.55 5.17
N HIS A 61 -4.80 -0.28 4.98
CA HIS A 61 -5.49 -0.65 3.73
C HIS A 61 -4.73 -1.66 2.89
N SER A 62 -5.50 -2.60 2.34
CA SER A 62 -4.95 -3.72 1.56
C SER A 62 -5.31 -3.67 0.09
N ASP A 63 -6.38 -2.96 -0.27
CA ASP A 63 -6.93 -2.92 -1.62
C ASP A 63 -6.81 -1.53 -2.21
N ALA A 64 -6.55 -1.46 -3.51
CA ALA A 64 -6.46 -0.18 -4.19
C ALA A 64 -6.58 -0.35 -5.70
N GLY A 65 -6.80 0.77 -6.38
CA GLY A 65 -6.61 0.89 -7.82
C GLY A 65 -5.60 1.97 -8.10
N GLY A 66 -4.82 1.82 -9.14
CA GLY A 66 -3.81 2.80 -9.52
C GLY A 66 -3.08 2.44 -10.79
N VAL A 67 -1.94 3.08 -10.99
CA VAL A 67 -1.12 2.92 -12.20
C VAL A 67 0.31 2.58 -11.81
N ILE A 68 0.89 1.58 -12.45
CA ILE A 68 2.31 1.23 -12.24
C ILE A 68 3.18 2.36 -12.81
N ASP A 69 4.03 2.95 -11.98
CA ASP A 69 4.94 4.03 -12.39
C ASP A 69 6.42 3.67 -12.26
N GLN A 70 6.72 2.50 -11.70
CA GLN A 70 8.08 1.99 -11.59
C GLN A 70 8.05 0.47 -11.53
N VAL A 71 9.02 -0.18 -12.17
CA VAL A 71 9.21 -1.63 -12.06
C VAL A 71 10.59 -1.91 -11.49
N GLY A 72 10.68 -2.90 -10.62
CA GLY A 72 11.95 -3.34 -10.05
C GLY A 72 12.65 -4.36 -10.94
N PRO A 73 13.89 -4.74 -10.57
CA PRO A 73 14.62 -5.77 -11.31
C PRO A 73 13.79 -7.04 -11.45
N GLY A 74 13.81 -7.63 -12.64
CA GLY A 74 13.09 -8.87 -12.93
C GLY A 74 11.65 -8.70 -13.38
N VAL A 75 11.11 -7.49 -13.34
CA VAL A 75 9.76 -7.19 -13.83
C VAL A 75 9.85 -6.53 -15.20
N SER A 76 8.99 -6.96 -16.14
CA SER A 76 8.97 -6.37 -17.49
C SER A 76 8.66 -4.89 -17.46
N LYS A 77 9.43 -4.09 -18.17
CA LYS A 77 9.19 -2.65 -18.33
C LYS A 77 7.90 -2.37 -19.10
N ASP A 78 7.33 -3.37 -19.79
CA ASP A 78 6.05 -3.24 -20.48
C ASP A 78 4.90 -2.97 -19.50
N ARG A 79 5.10 -3.27 -18.22
CA ARG A 79 4.08 -2.99 -17.21
C ARG A 79 4.00 -1.50 -16.82
N LEU A 80 4.96 -0.67 -17.19
CA LEU A 80 4.91 0.77 -16.91
C LEU A 80 3.67 1.39 -17.57
N GLY A 81 2.90 2.14 -16.79
CA GLY A 81 1.67 2.77 -17.26
C GLY A 81 0.45 1.87 -17.20
N GLU A 82 0.59 0.62 -16.78
CA GLU A 82 -0.53 -0.33 -16.67
C GLU A 82 -1.46 0.07 -15.54
N ARG A 83 -2.78 0.10 -15.84
CA ARG A 83 -3.81 0.30 -14.83
C ARG A 83 -4.03 -1.03 -14.10
N VAL A 84 -3.95 -0.99 -12.78
CA VAL A 84 -4.01 -2.21 -11.96
C VAL A 84 -4.94 -2.05 -10.77
N TRP A 85 -5.42 -3.18 -10.25
CA TRP A 85 -5.96 -3.26 -8.91
C TRP A 85 -5.01 -4.08 -8.04
N LEU A 86 -4.95 -3.73 -6.75
CA LEU A 86 -4.06 -4.36 -5.79
C LEU A 86 -4.87 -5.17 -4.80
N TRP A 87 -4.31 -6.30 -4.39
CA TRP A 87 -4.93 -7.12 -3.37
C TRP A 87 -3.89 -7.54 -2.34
N ASN A 88 -4.37 -7.65 -1.09
CA ASN A 88 -3.58 -8.17 0.03
C ASN A 88 -2.24 -7.43 0.22
N THR A 89 -2.24 -6.12 0.01
CA THR A 89 -1.01 -5.30 0.00
C THR A 89 -0.28 -5.35 1.32
N GLN A 90 -0.99 -5.47 2.44
CA GLN A 90 -0.38 -5.54 3.77
C GLN A 90 0.07 -6.95 4.18
N TYR A 91 -0.08 -7.95 3.30
CA TYR A 91 0.32 -9.31 3.66
C TYR A 91 1.80 -9.36 4.02
N GLN A 92 2.10 -9.64 5.29
CA GLN A 92 3.45 -9.70 5.87
C GLN A 92 4.26 -8.41 5.65
N ARG A 93 3.57 -7.26 5.54
CA ARG A 93 4.23 -5.96 5.35
C ARG A 93 3.48 -4.87 6.11
N PRO A 94 4.22 -3.87 6.64
CA PRO A 94 3.60 -2.77 7.39
C PRO A 94 2.98 -1.68 6.52
N PHE A 95 3.29 -1.64 5.20
CA PHE A 95 2.87 -0.55 4.33
C PHE A 95 1.76 -0.98 3.38
N GLY A 96 0.56 -0.46 3.61
CA GLY A 96 -0.60 -0.66 2.77
C GLY A 96 -0.86 0.49 1.82
N THR A 97 -2.11 0.63 1.39
CA THR A 97 -2.50 1.50 0.29
C THR A 97 -3.02 2.88 0.71
N ALA A 98 -3.04 3.20 2.01
CA ALA A 98 -3.42 4.54 2.47
C ALA A 98 -2.27 5.54 2.30
N ALA A 99 -1.76 5.64 1.09
CA ALA A 99 -0.62 6.46 0.71
C ALA A 99 -0.69 6.76 -0.79
N GLN A 100 0.09 7.72 -1.23
CA GLN A 100 0.14 8.04 -2.67
C GLN A 100 0.80 6.93 -3.50
N TYR A 101 1.77 6.22 -2.91
CA TYR A 101 2.52 5.17 -3.60
C TYR A 101 2.69 3.96 -2.69
N VAL A 102 2.77 2.78 -3.31
CA VAL A 102 3.15 1.56 -2.62
C VAL A 102 4.00 0.70 -3.55
N ALA A 103 5.01 0.03 -2.99
CA ALA A 103 5.79 -0.98 -3.69
C ALA A 103 5.38 -2.34 -3.17
N LEU A 104 5.08 -3.27 -4.07
CA LEU A 104 4.60 -4.61 -3.71
C LEU A 104 4.98 -5.61 -4.79
N PRO A 105 4.94 -6.93 -4.47
CA PRO A 105 5.21 -7.96 -5.46
C PRO A 105 4.32 -7.81 -6.70
N SER A 106 4.94 -7.96 -7.87
CA SER A 106 4.27 -7.78 -9.17
C SER A 106 2.98 -8.60 -9.30
N ALA A 107 2.96 -9.81 -8.73
CA ALA A 107 1.80 -10.69 -8.79
C ALA A 107 0.57 -10.15 -8.06
N GLN A 108 0.75 -9.23 -7.12
CA GLN A 108 -0.36 -8.63 -6.37
C GLN A 108 -0.93 -7.38 -7.06
N ALA A 109 -0.36 -6.97 -8.18
CA ALA A 109 -0.87 -5.87 -9.00
C ALA A 109 -1.42 -6.48 -10.29
N VAL A 110 -2.75 -6.51 -10.39
CA VAL A 110 -3.46 -7.22 -11.47
C VAL A 110 -4.00 -6.22 -12.48
N ALA A 111 -3.72 -6.46 -13.76
CA ALA A 111 -4.17 -5.58 -14.83
C ALA A 111 -5.70 -5.44 -14.85
N LEU A 112 -6.17 -4.20 -14.93
CA LEU A 112 -7.60 -3.92 -15.09
C LEU A 112 -7.99 -4.13 -16.56
N PRO A 113 -9.21 -4.63 -16.83
CA PRO A 113 -9.73 -4.67 -18.19
C PRO A 113 -9.85 -3.26 -18.75
N GLU A 114 -9.73 -3.15 -20.05
CA GLU A 114 -9.94 -1.88 -20.76
C GLU A 114 -11.40 -1.47 -20.80
#